data_0a735ce16f891b513a11603b3aa077c4
#
_entry.id   0a735ce16f891b513a11603b3aa077c4
#
_cell.length_a   1.000
_cell.length_b   1.000
_cell.length_c   1.000
_cell.angle_alpha   90.00
_cell.angle_beta   90.00
_cell.angle_gamma   90.00
#
_symmetry.space_group_name_H-M   'P 1'
#
loop_
_entity.id
_entity.type
_entity.pdbx_description
1 polymer ?
#
loop_
_entity_poly.entity_id
_entity_poly.type
_entity_poly.pdbx_seq_one_letter_code
_entity_poly.pdbx_strand_id
1 'polypeptide(L)'
;MNGWTFIVVCTVSLTWTALCLVYDRRPRLLKPVTAITILCIWAAALWTLFLRFTEGLGAVTGMNDAAPWGLWIGTDVFAGVALAAGGFVIAATVHIFRIERFEPILRPTILTAFLGYVLVAIALFIDIGRPLSWWHPLVMWQHHSIMFEVTWCVILYSTVLAIETSPVVLERLGLTKLLKLVKITTIPVVIAGVILSTMHQSSLGSLYLIVPGKLYGLWYSPLLPVFFLISAVAAGMCVVIVESYFSAKILRRSLESPLMVDLGRAASIILFLYLAIKLADLLV
;
A
#
# COMPACT_ATOMS: atom_id res chain seq x y z
N MET A 1 12.80 5.23 -22.96
CA MET A 1 11.68 4.29 -22.71
C MET A 1 10.73 5.03 -21.77
N ASN A 2 9.53 5.37 -22.24
CA ASN A 2 8.61 6.23 -21.47
C ASN A 2 8.20 5.53 -20.18
N GLY A 3 7.99 6.28 -19.08
CA GLY A 3 7.60 5.74 -17.76
C GLY A 3 6.38 4.80 -17.79
N TRP A 4 5.52 4.94 -18.80
CA TRP A 4 4.44 4.00 -19.13
C TRP A 4 4.90 2.56 -19.36
N THR A 5 6.04 2.39 -20.03
CA THR A 5 6.61 1.05 -20.29
C THR A 5 7.05 0.37 -19.01
N PHE A 6 7.56 1.11 -18.03
CA PHE A 6 8.00 0.55 -16.74
C PHE A 6 6.79 0.11 -15.88
N ILE A 7 5.75 0.96 -15.76
CA ILE A 7 4.53 0.63 -15.00
C ILE A 7 3.82 -0.56 -15.64
N VAL A 8 3.64 -0.54 -16.95
CA VAL A 8 3.02 -1.66 -17.69
C VAL A 8 3.86 -2.93 -17.53
N VAL A 9 5.18 -2.83 -17.56
CA VAL A 9 6.11 -3.94 -17.38
C VAL A 9 6.04 -4.51 -15.98
N CYS A 10 6.03 -3.68 -14.93
CA CYS A 10 5.93 -4.14 -13.53
C CYS A 10 4.54 -4.71 -13.21
N THR A 11 3.46 -4.06 -13.63
CA THR A 11 2.10 -4.55 -13.39
C THR A 11 1.79 -5.82 -14.18
N VAL A 12 2.22 -5.89 -15.44
CA VAL A 12 2.09 -7.11 -16.26
C VAL A 12 2.95 -8.24 -15.69
N SER A 13 4.15 -7.94 -15.17
CA SER A 13 5.03 -8.91 -14.53
C SER A 13 4.45 -9.49 -13.25
N LEU A 14 3.92 -8.65 -12.37
CA LEU A 14 3.29 -9.08 -11.12
C LEU A 14 1.99 -9.86 -11.37
N THR A 15 1.13 -9.37 -12.25
CA THR A 15 -0.10 -10.07 -12.63
C THR A 15 0.18 -11.37 -13.39
N TRP A 16 1.20 -11.38 -14.24
CA TRP A 16 1.60 -12.58 -14.99
C TRP A 16 2.30 -13.61 -14.09
N THR A 17 3.13 -13.18 -13.15
CA THR A 17 3.74 -14.06 -12.14
C THR A 17 2.67 -14.69 -11.25
N ALA A 18 1.71 -13.89 -10.79
CA ALA A 18 0.56 -14.38 -10.03
C ALA A 18 -0.31 -15.35 -10.84
N LEU A 19 -0.58 -15.04 -12.11
CA LEU A 19 -1.30 -15.92 -13.03
C LEU A 19 -0.55 -17.22 -13.31
N CYS A 20 0.78 -17.18 -13.42
CA CYS A 20 1.61 -18.37 -13.64
C CYS A 20 1.64 -19.27 -12.40
N LEU A 21 1.68 -18.70 -11.19
CA LEU A 21 1.61 -19.44 -9.94
C LEU A 21 0.23 -20.10 -9.73
N VAL A 22 -0.85 -19.47 -10.23
CA VAL A 22 -2.21 -19.98 -10.12
C VAL A 22 -2.52 -21.08 -11.15
N TYR A 23 -1.83 -21.13 -12.30
CA TYR A 23 -2.16 -22.01 -13.41
C TYR A 23 -1.13 -23.14 -13.62
N ASP A 24 -0.98 -24.03 -12.64
CA ASP A 24 -0.04 -25.19 -12.70
C ASP A 24 -0.44 -26.28 -13.74
N ARG A 25 -1.54 -26.12 -14.47
CA ARG A 25 -2.02 -27.07 -15.49
C ARG A 25 -1.64 -26.70 -16.93
N ARG A 26 -0.63 -25.84 -17.16
CA ARG A 26 -0.27 -25.42 -18.52
C ARG A 26 0.55 -26.47 -19.29
N PRO A 27 0.36 -26.58 -20.61
CA PRO A 27 1.19 -27.44 -21.45
C PRO A 27 2.67 -27.08 -21.32
N ARG A 28 3.53 -28.10 -21.35
CA ARG A 28 5.00 -28.00 -21.13
C ARG A 28 5.71 -26.93 -21.95
N LEU A 29 5.17 -26.59 -23.13
CA LEU A 29 5.72 -25.57 -24.05
C LEU A 29 5.53 -24.11 -23.57
N LEU A 30 4.50 -23.82 -22.77
CA LEU A 30 4.26 -22.44 -22.29
C LEU A 30 5.15 -22.05 -21.10
N LYS A 31 5.73 -23.01 -20.38
CA LYS A 31 6.63 -22.76 -19.25
C LYS A 31 7.89 -21.99 -19.65
N PRO A 32 8.65 -22.40 -20.70
CA PRO A 32 9.84 -21.68 -21.11
C PRO A 32 9.53 -20.28 -21.67
N VAL A 33 8.44 -20.13 -22.44
CA VAL A 33 8.05 -18.82 -22.97
C VAL A 33 7.71 -17.86 -21.82
N THR A 34 6.97 -18.32 -20.82
CA THR A 34 6.66 -17.53 -19.63
C THR A 34 7.93 -17.16 -18.86
N ALA A 35 8.86 -18.10 -18.67
CA ALA A 35 10.11 -17.83 -17.96
C ALA A 35 10.98 -16.82 -18.71
N ILE A 36 11.10 -16.94 -20.03
CA ILE A 36 11.84 -15.99 -20.88
C ILE A 36 11.20 -14.60 -20.79
N THR A 37 9.85 -14.51 -20.87
CA THR A 37 9.14 -13.23 -20.76
C THR A 37 9.42 -12.56 -19.42
N ILE A 38 9.33 -13.29 -18.31
CA ILE A 38 9.65 -12.79 -16.98
C ILE A 38 11.10 -12.32 -16.90
N LEU A 39 12.05 -13.09 -17.44
CA LEU A 39 13.45 -12.73 -17.45
C LEU A 39 13.71 -11.46 -18.25
N CYS A 40 13.10 -11.30 -19.43
CA CYS A 40 13.21 -10.08 -20.24
C CYS A 40 12.64 -8.85 -19.51
N ILE A 41 11.50 -9.01 -18.80
CA ILE A 41 10.89 -7.96 -18.00
C ILE A 41 11.82 -7.54 -16.85
N TRP A 42 12.41 -8.50 -16.13
CA TRP A 42 13.37 -8.21 -15.07
C TRP A 42 14.63 -7.54 -15.59
N ALA A 43 15.17 -8.01 -16.73
CA ALA A 43 16.33 -7.38 -17.36
C ALA A 43 16.05 -5.93 -17.76
N ALA A 44 14.86 -5.66 -18.34
CA ALA A 44 14.44 -4.30 -18.68
C ALA A 44 14.27 -3.42 -17.44
N ALA A 45 13.69 -3.98 -16.36
CA ALA A 45 13.53 -3.26 -15.09
C ALA A 45 14.88 -2.90 -14.45
N LEU A 46 15.81 -3.85 -14.40
CA LEU A 46 17.16 -3.62 -13.88
C LEU A 46 17.93 -2.61 -14.71
N TRP A 47 17.82 -2.66 -16.04
CA TRP A 47 18.41 -1.67 -16.94
C TRP A 47 17.83 -0.26 -16.69
N THR A 48 16.51 -0.14 -16.55
CA THR A 48 15.85 1.13 -16.23
C THR A 48 16.30 1.68 -14.87
N LEU A 49 16.44 0.80 -13.86
CA LEU A 49 16.96 1.21 -12.54
C LEU A 49 18.43 1.67 -12.63
N PHE A 50 19.26 0.99 -13.42
CA PHE A 50 20.65 1.42 -13.65
C PHE A 50 20.68 2.82 -14.25
N LEU A 51 19.94 3.09 -15.32
CA LEU A 51 19.84 4.42 -15.94
C LEU A 51 19.28 5.47 -14.96
N ARG A 52 18.29 5.07 -14.13
CA ARG A 52 17.71 5.95 -13.12
C ARG A 52 18.74 6.46 -12.12
N PHE A 53 19.65 5.62 -11.66
CA PHE A 53 20.65 6.00 -10.67
C PHE A 53 21.93 6.60 -11.28
N THR A 54 22.21 6.38 -12.55
CA THR A 54 23.38 6.96 -13.26
C THR A 54 23.08 8.28 -13.95
N GLU A 55 21.93 8.39 -14.64
CA GLU A 55 21.57 9.53 -15.47
C GLU A 55 20.45 10.40 -14.86
N GLY A 56 19.83 9.90 -13.80
CA GLY A 56 18.76 10.60 -13.08
C GLY A 56 17.35 10.22 -13.51
N LEU A 57 16.37 10.78 -12.79
CA LEU A 57 14.96 10.45 -12.96
C LEU A 57 14.42 10.89 -14.33
N GLY A 58 14.83 12.07 -14.80
CA GLY A 58 14.39 12.62 -16.10
C GLY A 58 14.77 11.78 -17.30
N ALA A 59 15.86 11.00 -17.21
CA ALA A 59 16.32 10.14 -18.33
C ALA A 59 15.39 8.94 -18.57
N VAL A 60 14.73 8.45 -17.53
CA VAL A 60 13.87 7.25 -17.59
C VAL A 60 12.38 7.58 -17.52
N THR A 61 12.03 8.83 -17.17
CA THR A 61 10.66 9.31 -17.06
C THR A 61 10.50 10.60 -17.89
N GLY A 62 9.25 11.02 -18.11
CA GLY A 62 8.97 12.34 -18.69
C GLY A 62 8.89 13.46 -17.65
N MET A 63 9.31 13.20 -16.40
CA MET A 63 9.23 14.17 -15.32
C MET A 63 10.32 15.23 -15.41
N ASN A 64 9.97 16.46 -15.09
CA ASN A 64 10.86 17.61 -15.02
C ASN A 64 10.31 18.62 -14.01
N ASP A 65 10.99 19.75 -13.80
CA ASP A 65 10.58 20.75 -12.81
C ASP A 65 9.20 21.37 -13.10
N ALA A 66 8.76 21.42 -14.37
CA ALA A 66 7.43 21.90 -14.75
C ALA A 66 6.34 20.81 -14.58
N ALA A 67 6.71 19.53 -14.67
CA ALA A 67 5.83 18.38 -14.51
C ALA A 67 6.45 17.35 -13.52
N PRO A 68 6.56 17.71 -12.22
CA PRO A 68 7.28 16.89 -11.23
C PRO A 68 6.51 15.64 -10.78
N TRP A 69 5.24 15.52 -11.17
CA TRP A 69 4.36 14.43 -10.73
C TRP A 69 3.92 13.61 -11.93
N GLY A 70 4.00 12.30 -11.80
CA GLY A 70 3.58 11.35 -12.82
C GLY A 70 2.64 10.28 -12.26
N LEU A 71 2.17 9.39 -13.14
CA LEU A 71 1.33 8.25 -12.76
C LEU A 71 2.02 7.29 -11.78
N TRP A 72 3.33 7.27 -11.76
CA TRP A 72 4.11 6.47 -10.82
C TRP A 72 3.79 6.86 -9.38
N ILE A 73 3.99 8.11 -8.99
CA ILE A 73 3.61 8.61 -7.65
C ILE A 73 2.13 8.36 -7.34
N GLY A 74 1.23 8.56 -8.33
CA GLY A 74 -0.19 8.25 -8.16
C GLY A 74 -0.44 6.79 -7.81
N THR A 75 0.30 5.86 -8.41
CA THR A 75 0.16 4.44 -8.15
C THR A 75 0.80 4.03 -6.81
N ASP A 76 2.01 4.49 -6.52
CA ASP A 76 2.76 4.09 -5.33
C ASP A 76 2.15 4.67 -4.06
N VAL A 77 2.02 6.00 -4.02
CA VAL A 77 1.66 6.71 -2.80
C VAL A 77 0.16 6.71 -2.59
N PHE A 78 -0.63 7.01 -3.62
CA PHE A 78 -2.08 7.14 -3.43
C PHE A 78 -2.82 5.80 -3.50
N ALA A 79 -2.46 4.91 -4.43
CA ALA A 79 -3.09 3.60 -4.52
C ALA A 79 -2.41 2.57 -3.60
N GLY A 80 -1.08 2.45 -3.62
CA GLY A 80 -0.34 1.44 -2.86
C GLY A 80 -0.56 1.55 -1.35
N VAL A 81 -0.52 2.76 -0.81
CA VAL A 81 -0.79 3.00 0.62
C VAL A 81 -2.25 2.70 0.98
N ALA A 82 -3.20 3.10 0.12
CA ALA A 82 -4.61 2.79 0.35
C ALA A 82 -4.90 1.27 0.33
N LEU A 83 -4.26 0.54 -0.58
CA LEU A 83 -4.38 -0.93 -0.64
C LEU A 83 -3.82 -1.61 0.61
N ALA A 84 -2.78 -1.06 1.23
CA ALA A 84 -2.23 -1.56 2.49
C ALA A 84 -3.05 -1.16 3.73
N ALA A 85 -4.07 -0.33 3.59
CA ALA A 85 -4.93 0.11 4.70
C ALA A 85 -5.73 -1.03 5.36
N GLY A 86 -5.90 -2.18 4.70
CA GLY A 86 -6.53 -3.36 5.29
C GLY A 86 -5.91 -3.77 6.62
N GLY A 87 -4.61 -3.59 6.80
CA GLY A 87 -3.89 -3.94 8.03
C GLY A 87 -4.45 -3.24 9.26
N PHE A 88 -4.53 -1.90 9.25
CA PHE A 88 -5.01 -1.16 10.42
C PHE A 88 -6.51 -1.36 10.66
N VAL A 89 -7.31 -1.54 9.60
CA VAL A 89 -8.75 -1.77 9.72
C VAL A 89 -9.03 -3.08 10.46
N ILE A 90 -8.38 -4.18 10.05
CA ILE A 90 -8.56 -5.49 10.69
C ILE A 90 -7.92 -5.50 12.08
N ALA A 91 -6.74 -4.89 12.27
CA ALA A 91 -6.12 -4.78 13.59
C ALA A 91 -6.99 -3.99 14.58
N ALA A 92 -7.58 -2.87 14.16
CA ALA A 92 -8.55 -2.12 14.98
C ALA A 92 -9.79 -2.96 15.30
N THR A 93 -10.33 -3.67 14.29
CA THR A 93 -11.53 -4.50 14.44
C THR A 93 -11.32 -5.58 15.52
N VAL A 94 -10.18 -6.25 15.51
CA VAL A 94 -9.89 -7.34 16.46
C VAL A 94 -9.45 -6.81 17.83
N HIS A 95 -8.49 -5.86 17.87
CA HIS A 95 -7.87 -5.48 19.14
C HIS A 95 -8.58 -4.34 19.87
N ILE A 96 -9.15 -3.36 19.13
CA ILE A 96 -9.84 -2.21 19.74
C ILE A 96 -11.33 -2.52 19.92
N PHE A 97 -12.01 -2.95 18.86
CA PHE A 97 -13.44 -3.26 18.90
C PHE A 97 -13.73 -4.66 19.46
N ARG A 98 -12.70 -5.49 19.70
CA ARG A 98 -12.79 -6.84 20.27
C ARG A 98 -13.71 -7.79 19.48
N ILE A 99 -13.73 -7.66 18.15
CA ILE A 99 -14.51 -8.54 17.27
C ILE A 99 -13.58 -9.71 16.87
N GLU A 100 -13.40 -10.66 17.82
CA GLU A 100 -12.48 -11.81 17.71
C GLU A 100 -12.76 -12.70 16.49
N ARG A 101 -13.95 -12.60 15.91
CA ARG A 101 -14.34 -13.34 14.72
C ARG A 101 -13.37 -13.12 13.55
N PHE A 102 -12.72 -11.94 13.45
CA PHE A 102 -11.76 -11.60 12.39
C PHE A 102 -10.31 -11.99 12.72
N GLU A 103 -10.03 -12.58 13.88
CA GLU A 103 -8.68 -13.00 14.26
C GLU A 103 -8.00 -13.94 13.25
N PRO A 104 -8.69 -14.91 12.58
CA PRO A 104 -8.06 -15.80 11.63
C PRO A 104 -7.41 -15.08 10.43
N ILE A 105 -7.93 -13.95 10.02
CA ILE A 105 -7.41 -13.16 8.90
C ILE A 105 -6.44 -12.05 9.33
N LEU A 106 -6.30 -11.79 10.62
CA LEU A 106 -5.49 -10.68 11.15
C LEU A 106 -4.01 -10.80 10.76
N ARG A 107 -3.37 -11.93 11.06
CA ARG A 107 -1.93 -12.13 10.80
C ARG A 107 -1.56 -12.01 9.32
N PRO A 108 -2.24 -12.69 8.37
CA PRO A 108 -1.96 -12.51 6.95
C PRO A 108 -2.19 -11.07 6.49
N THR A 109 -3.25 -10.41 6.94
CA THR A 109 -3.55 -9.02 6.55
C THR A 109 -2.49 -8.04 7.02
N ILE A 110 -2.01 -8.15 8.28
CA ILE A 110 -0.92 -7.31 8.78
C ILE A 110 0.38 -7.56 7.99
N LEU A 111 0.69 -8.81 7.68
CA LEU A 111 1.85 -9.14 6.86
C LEU A 111 1.78 -8.52 5.46
N THR A 112 0.62 -8.60 4.81
CA THR A 112 0.40 -7.99 3.50
C THR A 112 0.51 -6.46 3.57
N ALA A 113 -0.05 -5.84 4.60
CA ALA A 113 0.09 -4.41 4.82
C ALA A 113 1.56 -4.00 5.02
N PHE A 114 2.32 -4.76 5.81
CA PHE A 114 3.74 -4.54 6.02
C PHE A 114 4.54 -4.64 4.72
N LEU A 115 4.34 -5.71 3.96
CA LEU A 115 5.00 -5.88 2.66
C LEU A 115 4.60 -4.79 1.66
N GLY A 116 3.33 -4.38 1.67
CA GLY A 116 2.84 -3.26 0.87
C GLY A 116 3.58 -1.95 1.19
N TYR A 117 3.71 -1.60 2.47
CA TYR A 117 4.47 -0.40 2.88
C TYR A 117 5.96 -0.48 2.57
N VAL A 118 6.58 -1.65 2.71
CA VAL A 118 7.98 -1.85 2.29
C VAL A 118 8.13 -1.62 0.79
N LEU A 119 7.21 -2.14 -0.02
CA LEU A 119 7.22 -1.92 -1.48
C LEU A 119 7.01 -0.45 -1.84
N VAL A 120 6.08 0.24 -1.18
CA VAL A 120 5.86 1.69 -1.36
C VAL A 120 7.11 2.47 -0.98
N ALA A 121 7.77 2.14 0.13
CA ALA A 121 9.00 2.81 0.55
C ALA A 121 10.14 2.62 -0.46
N ILE A 122 10.28 1.42 -1.04
CA ILE A 122 11.25 1.14 -2.11
C ILE A 122 10.91 1.93 -3.37
N ALA A 123 9.64 1.95 -3.76
CA ALA A 123 9.17 2.68 -4.93
C ALA A 123 9.40 4.18 -4.78
N LEU A 124 9.09 4.76 -3.60
CA LEU A 124 9.39 6.16 -3.28
C LEU A 124 10.88 6.46 -3.33
N PHE A 125 11.73 5.57 -2.83
CA PHE A 125 13.20 5.73 -2.91
C PHE A 125 13.68 5.79 -4.36
N ILE A 126 13.06 5.02 -5.25
CA ILE A 126 13.37 5.04 -6.68
C ILE A 126 12.87 6.33 -7.33
N ASP A 127 11.72 6.82 -6.93
CA ASP A 127 11.01 7.94 -7.57
C ASP A 127 11.44 9.32 -7.05
N ILE A 128 12.01 9.40 -5.85
CA ILE A 128 12.45 10.68 -5.27
C ILE A 128 13.60 11.27 -6.10
N GLY A 129 13.49 12.54 -6.52
CA GLY A 129 14.47 13.20 -7.41
C GLY A 129 15.92 13.12 -6.92
N ARG A 130 16.13 13.16 -5.58
CA ARG A 130 17.45 13.06 -4.92
C ARG A 130 17.48 11.90 -3.93
N PRO A 131 17.66 10.65 -4.38
CA PRO A 131 17.55 9.47 -3.52
C PRO A 131 18.54 9.46 -2.35
N LEU A 132 19.74 10.02 -2.51
CA LEU A 132 20.74 10.13 -1.44
C LEU A 132 20.35 11.13 -0.34
N SER A 133 19.34 11.94 -0.55
CA SER A 133 18.82 12.91 0.42
C SER A 133 17.57 12.43 1.17
N TRP A 134 17.19 11.15 1.06
CA TRP A 134 15.99 10.57 1.70
C TRP A 134 15.95 10.76 3.22
N TRP A 135 17.11 10.87 3.85
CA TRP A 135 17.27 11.06 5.29
C TRP A 135 17.04 12.50 5.78
N HIS A 136 16.97 13.49 4.86
CA HIS A 136 16.78 14.91 5.23
C HIS A 136 15.57 15.13 6.16
N PRO A 137 14.38 14.55 5.91
CA PRO A 137 13.24 14.73 6.80
C PRO A 137 13.44 14.20 8.23
N LEU A 138 14.43 13.32 8.44
CA LEU A 138 14.74 12.81 9.78
C LEU A 138 15.49 13.84 10.63
N VAL A 139 16.25 14.75 10.01
CA VAL A 139 17.12 15.73 10.68
C VAL A 139 16.63 17.16 10.49
N MET A 140 16.12 17.47 9.30
CA MET A 140 15.64 18.81 8.93
C MET A 140 14.12 18.89 9.15
N TRP A 141 13.72 19.24 10.35
CA TRP A 141 12.32 19.26 10.75
C TRP A 141 11.57 20.46 10.13
N GLN A 142 10.49 20.17 9.43
CA GLN A 142 9.63 21.16 8.75
C GLN A 142 8.17 20.85 9.01
N HIS A 143 7.66 21.20 10.17
CA HIS A 143 6.32 20.82 10.66
C HIS A 143 5.16 21.32 9.79
N HIS A 144 5.36 22.39 9.02
CA HIS A 144 4.33 22.94 8.12
C HIS A 144 4.32 22.28 6.75
N SER A 145 5.18 21.30 6.48
CA SER A 145 5.24 20.59 5.21
C SER A 145 4.43 19.30 5.25
N ILE A 146 3.42 19.19 4.40
CA ILE A 146 2.64 17.95 4.25
C ILE A 146 3.55 16.80 3.78
N MET A 147 4.55 17.08 2.93
CA MET A 147 5.53 16.06 2.50
C MET A 147 6.37 15.54 3.65
N PHE A 148 6.72 16.40 4.62
CA PHE A 148 7.40 15.99 5.85
C PHE A 148 6.52 15.05 6.68
N GLU A 149 5.24 15.40 6.85
CA GLU A 149 4.26 14.59 7.57
C GLU A 149 4.09 13.22 6.92
N VAL A 150 3.90 13.16 5.59
CA VAL A 150 3.79 11.91 4.83
C VAL A 150 5.03 11.03 5.04
N THR A 151 6.23 11.59 4.97
CA THR A 151 7.49 10.83 5.17
C THR A 151 7.56 10.22 6.57
N TRP A 152 7.27 10.99 7.61
CA TRP A 152 7.25 10.49 8.98
C TRP A 152 6.16 9.45 9.20
N CYS A 153 4.97 9.65 8.62
CA CYS A 153 3.90 8.65 8.69
C CYS A 153 4.32 7.33 8.04
N VAL A 154 4.98 7.35 6.88
CA VAL A 154 5.50 6.14 6.24
C VAL A 154 6.49 5.41 7.13
N ILE A 155 7.47 6.13 7.70
CA ILE A 155 8.52 5.55 8.55
C ILE A 155 7.90 4.96 9.83
N LEU A 156 7.11 5.75 10.55
CA LEU A 156 6.52 5.33 11.82
C LEU A 156 5.52 4.20 11.64
N TYR A 157 4.66 4.28 10.64
CA TYR A 157 3.66 3.23 10.39
C TYR A 157 4.31 1.93 9.89
N SER A 158 5.35 2.01 9.05
CA SER A 158 6.14 0.84 8.67
C SER A 158 6.80 0.17 9.89
N THR A 159 7.27 0.99 10.86
CA THR A 159 7.82 0.49 12.12
C THR A 159 6.76 -0.22 12.97
N VAL A 160 5.57 0.36 13.07
CA VAL A 160 4.42 -0.26 13.75
C VAL A 160 4.09 -1.61 13.13
N LEU A 161 3.94 -1.66 11.79
CA LEU A 161 3.65 -2.90 11.06
C LEU A 161 4.76 -3.95 11.24
N ALA A 162 6.03 -3.52 11.28
CA ALA A 162 7.16 -4.42 11.57
C ALA A 162 7.05 -5.03 12.99
N ILE A 163 6.66 -4.22 13.98
CA ILE A 163 6.44 -4.70 15.35
C ILE A 163 5.26 -5.68 15.39
N GLU A 164 4.13 -5.34 14.74
CA GLU A 164 2.95 -6.20 14.68
C GLU A 164 3.19 -7.51 13.93
N THR A 165 4.07 -7.52 12.93
CA THR A 165 4.46 -8.72 12.17
C THR A 165 5.51 -9.56 12.90
N SER A 166 6.32 -8.93 13.78
CA SER A 166 7.46 -9.55 14.44
C SER A 166 7.14 -10.83 15.25
N PRO A 167 5.97 -11.02 15.87
CA PRO A 167 5.64 -12.27 16.57
C PRO A 167 5.84 -13.53 15.74
N VAL A 168 5.55 -13.47 14.43
CA VAL A 168 5.72 -14.61 13.50
C VAL A 168 7.19 -15.03 13.41
N VAL A 169 8.09 -14.07 13.40
CA VAL A 169 9.55 -14.31 13.32
C VAL A 169 10.09 -14.69 14.69
N LEU A 170 9.69 -13.99 15.75
CA LEU A 170 10.15 -14.22 17.12
C LEU A 170 9.74 -15.60 17.64
N GLU A 171 8.54 -16.07 17.28
CA GLU A 171 8.06 -17.44 17.59
C GLU A 171 8.96 -18.48 16.92
N ARG A 172 9.35 -18.29 15.65
CA ARG A 172 10.23 -19.20 14.92
C ARG A 172 11.67 -19.21 15.46
N LEU A 173 12.15 -18.06 15.93
CA LEU A 173 13.51 -17.92 16.48
C LEU A 173 13.59 -18.29 17.96
N GLY A 174 12.47 -18.60 18.62
CA GLY A 174 12.42 -18.95 20.03
C GLY A 174 12.76 -17.80 20.99
N LEU A 175 12.64 -16.53 20.54
CA LEU A 175 12.98 -15.34 21.32
C LEU A 175 11.84 -14.94 22.27
N THR A 176 11.61 -15.77 23.28
CA THR A 176 10.45 -15.68 24.19
C THR A 176 10.36 -14.37 24.98
N LYS A 177 11.50 -13.76 25.37
CA LYS A 177 11.51 -12.47 26.09
C LYS A 177 11.01 -11.33 25.22
N LEU A 178 11.48 -11.23 23.97
CA LEU A 178 11.04 -10.22 23.01
C LEU A 178 9.58 -10.44 22.60
N LEU A 179 9.19 -11.70 22.39
CA LEU A 179 7.81 -12.05 22.09
C LEU A 179 6.86 -11.60 23.21
N LYS A 180 7.24 -11.81 24.48
CA LYS A 180 6.44 -11.34 25.63
C LYS A 180 6.31 -9.81 25.65
N LEU A 181 7.40 -9.09 25.36
CA LEU A 181 7.39 -7.62 25.27
C LEU A 181 6.42 -7.14 24.19
N VAL A 182 6.52 -7.70 22.98
CA VAL A 182 5.63 -7.33 21.85
C VAL A 182 4.17 -7.63 22.19
N LYS A 183 3.87 -8.77 22.82
CA LYS A 183 2.50 -9.11 23.24
C LYS A 183 1.93 -8.13 24.28
N ILE A 184 2.75 -7.65 25.21
CA ILE A 184 2.32 -6.64 26.20
C ILE A 184 2.05 -5.29 25.54
N THR A 185 2.82 -4.91 24.53
CA THR A 185 2.70 -3.63 23.83
C THR A 185 1.73 -3.66 22.65
N THR A 186 1.06 -4.78 22.37
CA THR A 186 0.19 -4.94 21.20
C THR A 186 -0.89 -3.85 21.14
N ILE A 187 -1.64 -3.60 22.22
CA ILE A 187 -2.74 -2.63 22.20
C ILE A 187 -2.24 -1.20 21.92
N PRO A 188 -1.26 -0.65 22.67
CA PRO A 188 -0.74 0.68 22.35
C PRO A 188 -0.12 0.77 20.94
N VAL A 189 0.52 -0.28 20.44
CA VAL A 189 1.07 -0.32 19.08
C VAL A 189 -0.05 -0.28 18.04
N VAL A 190 -1.13 -1.05 18.21
CA VAL A 190 -2.30 -1.01 17.33
C VAL A 190 -2.96 0.35 17.33
N ILE A 191 -3.14 0.98 18.51
CA ILE A 191 -3.70 2.34 18.61
C ILE A 191 -2.81 3.33 17.85
N ALA A 192 -1.49 3.28 18.04
CA ALA A 192 -0.55 4.11 17.30
C ALA A 192 -0.65 3.86 15.79
N GLY A 193 -0.77 2.60 15.37
CA GLY A 193 -0.97 2.21 13.97
C GLY A 193 -2.23 2.82 13.36
N VAL A 194 -3.35 2.76 14.06
CA VAL A 194 -4.62 3.36 13.60
C VAL A 194 -4.49 4.88 13.46
N ILE A 195 -3.91 5.56 14.44
CA ILE A 195 -3.69 7.01 14.40
C ILE A 195 -2.79 7.38 13.23
N LEU A 196 -1.62 6.75 13.11
CA LEU A 196 -0.65 7.02 12.05
C LEU A 196 -1.22 6.75 10.66
N SER A 197 -1.95 5.65 10.49
CA SER A 197 -2.58 5.32 9.20
C SER A 197 -3.69 6.32 8.85
N THR A 198 -4.49 6.75 9.83
CA THR A 198 -5.51 7.77 9.64
C THR A 198 -4.90 9.11 9.22
N MET A 199 -3.86 9.56 9.92
CA MET A 199 -3.11 10.76 9.58
C MET A 199 -2.51 10.64 8.17
N HIS A 200 -1.85 9.54 7.86
CA HIS A 200 -1.25 9.32 6.55
C HIS A 200 -2.27 9.43 5.41
N GLN A 201 -3.40 8.75 5.51
CA GLN A 201 -4.44 8.81 4.47
C GLN A 201 -5.01 10.21 4.32
N SER A 202 -5.26 10.92 5.42
CA SER A 202 -5.73 12.31 5.40
C SER A 202 -4.70 13.26 4.80
N SER A 203 -3.41 13.11 5.15
CA SER A 203 -2.32 13.95 4.61
C SER A 203 -2.14 13.76 3.11
N LEU A 204 -2.32 12.53 2.58
CA LEU A 204 -2.31 12.28 1.14
C LEU A 204 -3.43 13.07 0.42
N GLY A 205 -4.63 13.14 1.00
CA GLY A 205 -5.70 13.99 0.50
C GLY A 205 -5.34 15.48 0.57
N SER A 206 -4.67 15.91 1.65
CA SER A 206 -4.23 17.30 1.85
C SER A 206 -3.17 17.74 0.84
N LEU A 207 -2.34 16.82 0.30
CA LEU A 207 -1.39 17.14 -0.77
C LEU A 207 -2.08 17.77 -1.99
N TYR A 208 -3.26 17.31 -2.35
CA TYR A 208 -4.00 17.86 -3.48
C TYR A 208 -4.60 19.24 -3.20
N LEU A 209 -4.81 19.60 -1.93
CA LEU A 209 -5.29 20.94 -1.57
C LEU A 209 -4.24 22.02 -1.83
N ILE A 210 -2.94 21.69 -1.72
CA ILE A 210 -1.85 22.64 -1.99
C ILE A 210 -1.45 22.73 -3.46
N VAL A 211 -1.98 21.84 -4.31
CA VAL A 211 -1.71 21.81 -5.76
C VAL A 211 -3.01 21.76 -6.58
N PRO A 212 -3.94 22.71 -6.39
CA PRO A 212 -5.28 22.64 -6.97
C PRO A 212 -5.27 22.55 -8.51
N GLY A 213 -4.27 23.16 -9.17
CA GLY A 213 -4.12 23.10 -10.62
C GLY A 213 -3.76 21.72 -11.21
N LYS A 214 -3.49 20.71 -10.36
CA LYS A 214 -3.23 19.33 -10.81
C LYS A 214 -4.49 18.47 -10.86
N LEU A 215 -5.60 18.93 -10.26
CA LEU A 215 -6.87 18.23 -10.27
C LEU A 215 -7.87 18.95 -11.16
N TYR A 216 -8.66 18.18 -11.90
CA TYR A 216 -9.84 18.70 -12.56
C TYR A 216 -10.89 19.14 -11.52
N GLY A 217 -11.61 20.25 -11.76
CA GLY A 217 -12.52 20.85 -10.78
C GLY A 217 -13.54 19.89 -10.14
N LEU A 218 -14.04 18.92 -10.92
CA LEU A 218 -14.96 17.88 -10.40
C LEU A 218 -14.35 17.02 -9.25
N TRP A 219 -13.03 16.88 -9.23
CA TRP A 219 -12.32 16.07 -8.22
C TRP A 219 -11.78 16.90 -7.06
N TYR A 220 -11.63 18.21 -7.25
CA TYR A 220 -11.16 19.11 -6.20
C TYR A 220 -12.25 19.37 -5.18
N SER A 221 -11.92 19.22 -3.91
CA SER A 221 -12.81 19.51 -2.79
C SER A 221 -11.99 19.75 -1.51
N PRO A 222 -12.40 20.67 -0.63
CA PRO A 222 -11.82 20.82 0.70
C PRO A 222 -11.91 19.54 1.56
N LEU A 223 -12.85 18.64 1.22
CA LEU A 223 -13.05 17.36 1.92
C LEU A 223 -12.14 16.23 1.42
N LEU A 224 -11.17 16.50 0.52
CA LEU A 224 -10.24 15.48 0.01
C LEU A 224 -9.56 14.64 1.10
N PRO A 225 -9.09 15.21 2.25
CA PRO A 225 -8.54 14.40 3.33
C PRO A 225 -9.51 13.34 3.87
N VAL A 226 -10.79 13.69 3.98
CA VAL A 226 -11.85 12.78 4.43
C VAL A 226 -12.16 11.73 3.37
N PHE A 227 -12.23 12.13 2.11
CA PHE A 227 -12.46 11.20 1.00
C PHE A 227 -11.35 10.18 0.87
N PHE A 228 -10.09 10.59 1.03
CA PHE A 228 -8.96 9.68 1.01
C PHE A 228 -9.03 8.65 2.13
N LEU A 229 -9.35 9.08 3.36
CA LEU A 229 -9.48 8.17 4.49
C LEU A 229 -10.61 7.15 4.27
N ILE A 230 -11.81 7.63 3.91
CA ILE A 230 -12.98 6.74 3.74
C ILE A 230 -12.74 5.74 2.60
N SER A 231 -12.21 6.20 1.47
CA SER A 231 -11.91 5.33 0.33
C SER A 231 -10.81 4.32 0.63
N ALA A 232 -9.78 4.71 1.40
CA ALA A 232 -8.71 3.81 1.81
C ALA A 232 -9.21 2.68 2.72
N VAL A 233 -10.11 2.98 3.67
CA VAL A 233 -10.74 1.96 4.51
C VAL A 233 -11.50 0.93 3.66
N ALA A 234 -12.32 1.40 2.71
CA ALA A 234 -13.05 0.52 1.81
C ALA A 234 -12.11 -0.29 0.90
N ALA A 235 -11.10 0.35 0.31
CA ALA A 235 -10.10 -0.30 -0.54
C ALA A 235 -9.32 -1.37 0.23
N GLY A 236 -8.90 -1.07 1.47
CA GLY A 236 -8.22 -2.02 2.33
C GLY A 236 -9.05 -3.29 2.60
N MET A 237 -10.35 -3.14 2.90
CA MET A 237 -11.24 -4.29 3.07
C MET A 237 -11.36 -5.12 1.78
N CYS A 238 -11.48 -4.46 0.63
CA CYS A 238 -11.54 -5.15 -0.67
C CYS A 238 -10.26 -5.93 -0.96
N VAL A 239 -9.10 -5.37 -0.64
CA VAL A 239 -7.80 -6.07 -0.80
C VAL A 239 -7.71 -7.29 0.08
N VAL A 240 -8.17 -7.22 1.35
CA VAL A 240 -8.21 -8.38 2.24
C VAL A 240 -9.06 -9.51 1.66
N ILE A 241 -10.21 -9.18 1.03
CA ILE A 241 -11.06 -10.18 0.37
C ILE A 241 -10.32 -10.82 -0.81
N VAL A 242 -9.72 -10.01 -1.67
CA VAL A 242 -8.98 -10.47 -2.87
C VAL A 242 -7.79 -11.33 -2.45
N GLU A 243 -7.00 -10.87 -1.47
CA GLU A 243 -5.86 -11.60 -0.91
C GLU A 243 -6.28 -12.95 -0.34
N SER A 244 -7.32 -12.95 0.50
CA SER A 244 -7.84 -14.18 1.12
C SER A 244 -8.28 -15.19 0.06
N TYR A 245 -8.96 -14.73 -0.99
CA TYR A 245 -9.37 -15.58 -2.12
C TYR A 245 -8.16 -16.20 -2.84
N PHE A 246 -7.18 -15.39 -3.22
CA PHE A 246 -5.99 -15.89 -3.91
C PHE A 246 -5.13 -16.78 -3.01
N SER A 247 -4.94 -16.41 -1.75
CA SER A 247 -4.21 -17.20 -0.76
C SER A 247 -4.84 -18.57 -0.55
N ALA A 248 -6.16 -18.62 -0.36
CA ALA A 248 -6.90 -19.88 -0.23
C ALA A 248 -6.72 -20.76 -1.46
N LYS A 249 -6.81 -20.19 -2.67
CA LYS A 249 -6.66 -20.91 -3.94
C LYS A 249 -5.23 -21.42 -4.18
N ILE A 250 -4.22 -20.59 -3.90
CA ILE A 250 -2.79 -20.94 -4.09
C ILE A 250 -2.34 -21.96 -3.07
N LEU A 251 -2.67 -21.74 -1.78
CA LEU A 251 -2.26 -22.60 -0.68
C LEU A 251 -3.19 -23.81 -0.47
N ARG A 252 -4.23 -23.96 -1.32
CA ARG A 252 -5.24 -25.05 -1.23
C ARG A 252 -5.88 -25.12 0.15
N ARG A 253 -6.20 -23.98 0.77
CA ARG A 253 -6.88 -23.87 2.05
C ARG A 253 -8.35 -23.53 1.86
N SER A 254 -9.17 -23.82 2.86
CA SER A 254 -10.56 -23.38 2.91
C SER A 254 -10.62 -21.86 3.03
N LEU A 255 -11.49 -21.23 2.22
CA LEU A 255 -11.79 -19.81 2.33
C LEU A 255 -12.80 -19.58 3.46
N GLU A 256 -12.52 -18.63 4.32
CA GLU A 256 -13.44 -18.15 5.36
C GLU A 256 -14.55 -17.28 4.75
N SER A 257 -15.40 -17.92 3.91
CA SER A 257 -16.42 -17.23 3.12
C SER A 257 -17.34 -16.32 3.94
N PRO A 258 -17.79 -16.68 5.16
CA PRO A 258 -18.63 -15.78 5.95
C PRO A 258 -17.93 -14.47 6.31
N LEU A 259 -16.62 -14.51 6.62
CA LEU A 259 -15.85 -13.31 6.94
C LEU A 259 -15.70 -12.40 5.71
N MET A 260 -15.49 -13.00 4.52
CA MET A 260 -15.40 -12.24 3.27
C MET A 260 -16.71 -11.53 2.93
N VAL A 261 -17.85 -12.18 3.18
CA VAL A 261 -19.18 -11.57 2.99
C VAL A 261 -19.39 -10.40 3.95
N ASP A 262 -18.99 -10.53 5.21
CA ASP A 262 -19.13 -9.45 6.20
C ASP A 262 -18.24 -8.26 5.87
N LEU A 263 -16.99 -8.50 5.45
CA LEU A 263 -16.08 -7.45 4.95
C LEU A 263 -16.65 -6.76 3.70
N GLY A 264 -17.21 -7.53 2.77
CA GLY A 264 -17.84 -7.00 1.56
C GLY A 264 -19.05 -6.10 1.88
N ARG A 265 -19.88 -6.48 2.85
CA ARG A 265 -20.99 -5.66 3.34
C ARG A 265 -20.49 -4.38 3.99
N ALA A 266 -19.48 -4.45 4.85
CA ALA A 266 -18.89 -3.29 5.49
C ALA A 266 -18.28 -2.33 4.45
N ALA A 267 -17.51 -2.83 3.50
CA ALA A 267 -16.95 -2.04 2.41
C ALA A 267 -18.04 -1.36 1.57
N SER A 268 -19.13 -2.08 1.27
CA SER A 268 -20.27 -1.51 0.52
C SER A 268 -20.96 -0.37 1.27
N ILE A 269 -21.15 -0.50 2.58
CA ILE A 269 -21.72 0.56 3.42
C ILE A 269 -20.81 1.79 3.41
N ILE A 270 -19.50 1.61 3.56
CA ILE A 270 -18.52 2.69 3.56
C ILE A 270 -18.45 3.38 2.19
N LEU A 271 -18.50 2.61 1.09
CA LEU A 271 -18.54 3.19 -0.26
C LEU A 271 -19.84 3.94 -0.53
N PHE A 272 -20.98 3.47 0.01
CA PHE A 272 -22.23 4.20 -0.06
C PHE A 272 -22.16 5.53 0.70
N LEU A 273 -21.58 5.52 1.91
CA LEU A 273 -21.33 6.73 2.69
C LEU A 273 -20.41 7.71 1.93
N TYR A 274 -19.32 7.19 1.35
CA TYR A 274 -18.42 7.96 0.49
C TYR A 274 -19.19 8.64 -0.65
N LEU A 275 -20.01 7.87 -1.38
CA LEU A 275 -20.80 8.38 -2.49
C LEU A 275 -21.79 9.46 -2.02
N ALA A 276 -22.48 9.25 -0.90
CA ALA A 276 -23.43 10.20 -0.37
C ALA A 276 -22.76 11.55 0.00
N ILE A 277 -21.61 11.50 0.67
CA ILE A 277 -20.84 12.71 1.01
C ILE A 277 -20.32 13.38 -0.28
N LYS A 278 -19.85 12.61 -1.27
CA LYS A 278 -19.34 13.14 -2.54
C LYS A 278 -20.44 13.80 -3.37
N LEU A 279 -21.65 13.25 -3.37
CA LEU A 279 -22.80 13.88 -4.04
C LEU A 279 -23.23 15.16 -3.32
N ALA A 280 -23.23 15.16 -1.99
CA ALA A 280 -23.51 16.37 -1.22
C ALA A 280 -22.47 17.48 -1.48
N ASP A 281 -21.19 17.13 -1.54
CA ASP A 281 -20.09 18.04 -1.85
C ASP A 281 -20.19 18.65 -3.26
N LEU A 282 -20.74 17.92 -4.22
CA LEU A 282 -20.95 18.41 -5.59
C LEU A 282 -22.14 19.35 -5.74
N LEU A 283 -23.05 19.39 -4.74
CA LEU A 283 -24.22 20.26 -4.74
C LEU A 283 -23.97 21.62 -4.08
N VAL A 284 -22.84 21.77 -3.40
CA VAL A 284 -22.41 23.01 -2.71
C VAL A 284 -21.34 23.71 -3.52
#